data_98014fdf462f22a9513ea31bbeb3a08e
#
_entry.id   98014fdf462f22a9513ea31bbeb3a08e
#
_cell.length_a   1.000
_cell.length_b   1.000
_cell.length_c   1.000
_cell.angle_alpha   90.00
_cell.angle_beta   90.00
_cell.angle_gamma   90.00
#
_symmetry.space_group_name_H-M   'P 1'
#
loop_
_entity.id
_entity.type
_entity.pdbx_description
1 polymer ?
#
loop_
_entity_poly.entity_id
_entity_poly.type
_entity_poly.pdbx_seq_one_letter_code
_entity_poly.pdbx_strand_id
1 'polypeptide(L)'
;MPDDNTDNVPSFHGVSTHAVDESRRVMIPADWRPKDLSVAFMVLAWPIGAKEYLLVLPPETWRARLEKMKGNSLMDTRVATLERVLGSNSAPLTLDGVGRFRLPDHLAKSVGIEKKAQFVGRVDKFEIWDPKRYEKAQAQDEAVALQVAMQLL
;
A
#
# COMPACT_ATOMS: atom_id res chain seq x y z
N MET A 1 -5.02 20.37 27.76
CA MET A 1 -4.19 19.65 26.80
C MET A 1 -5.00 19.39 25.55
N PRO A 2 -4.65 19.97 24.43
CA PRO A 2 -5.30 19.58 23.20
C PRO A 2 -4.99 18.10 22.96
N ASP A 3 -5.99 17.32 22.65
CA ASP A 3 -5.81 15.95 22.21
C ASP A 3 -5.01 15.97 20.91
N ASP A 4 -3.74 15.63 21.01
CA ASP A 4 -2.85 15.49 19.87
C ASP A 4 -3.20 14.27 19.01
N ASN A 5 -4.47 13.94 18.89
CA ASN A 5 -4.94 12.88 17.98
C ASN A 5 -4.74 13.24 16.51
N THR A 6 -4.41 14.50 16.23
CA THR A 6 -4.09 14.94 14.87
C THR A 6 -2.65 14.63 14.48
N ASP A 7 -1.74 14.41 15.46
CA ASP A 7 -0.33 14.12 15.18
C ASP A 7 -0.04 12.63 14.96
N ASN A 8 -1.06 11.77 15.07
CA ASN A 8 -0.92 10.31 14.94
C ASN A 8 -1.40 9.73 13.59
N VAL A 9 -1.63 10.59 12.58
CA VAL A 9 -1.94 10.10 11.25
C VAL A 9 -0.66 9.52 10.66
N PRO A 10 -0.63 8.21 10.31
CA PRO A 10 0.55 7.63 9.69
C PRO A 10 0.93 8.38 8.42
N SER A 11 2.21 8.64 8.26
CA SER A 11 2.75 9.43 7.16
C SER A 11 3.99 8.72 6.61
N PHE A 12 3.98 8.46 5.30
CA PHE A 12 5.03 7.68 4.64
C PHE A 12 5.68 8.52 3.56
N HIS A 13 6.98 8.76 3.73
CA HIS A 13 7.78 9.59 2.84
C HIS A 13 9.07 8.89 2.44
N GLY A 14 9.50 9.15 1.23
CA GLY A 14 10.77 8.66 0.73
C GLY A 14 10.66 7.35 -0.03
N VAL A 15 11.80 6.87 -0.46
CA VAL A 15 11.95 5.68 -1.31
C VAL A 15 13.13 4.88 -0.78
N SER A 16 12.98 3.56 -0.66
CA SER A 16 14.07 2.67 -0.26
C SER A 16 13.90 1.28 -0.85
N THR A 17 15.01 0.60 -1.08
CA THR A 17 15.02 -0.77 -1.63
C THR A 17 15.47 -1.73 -0.53
N HIS A 18 14.74 -2.83 -0.40
CA HIS A 18 15.02 -3.87 0.58
C HIS A 18 15.05 -5.25 -0.07
N ALA A 19 15.88 -6.14 0.47
CA ALA A 19 15.92 -7.53 0.04
C ALA A 19 14.68 -8.29 0.51
N VAL A 20 14.17 -9.17 -0.33
CA VAL A 20 13.09 -10.10 0.00
C VAL A 20 13.72 -11.47 0.20
N ASP A 21 13.51 -12.08 1.37
CA ASP A 21 14.10 -13.39 1.66
C ASP A 21 13.32 -14.54 0.99
N GLU A 22 13.80 -15.76 1.15
CA GLU A 22 13.18 -16.95 0.56
C GLU A 22 11.77 -17.22 1.08
N SER A 23 11.46 -16.73 2.29
CA SER A 23 10.12 -16.84 2.89
C SER A 23 9.22 -15.64 2.58
N ARG A 24 9.61 -14.82 1.62
CA ARG A 24 8.88 -13.59 1.24
C ARG A 24 8.82 -12.53 2.33
N ARG A 25 9.74 -12.56 3.27
CA ARG A 25 9.84 -11.52 4.30
C ARG A 25 10.67 -10.36 3.81
N VAL A 26 10.21 -9.15 4.12
CA VAL A 26 10.90 -7.92 3.75
C VAL A 26 10.82 -6.93 4.90
N MET A 27 11.96 -6.29 5.20
CA MET A 27 12.04 -5.28 6.26
C MET A 27 11.35 -4.00 5.81
N ILE A 28 10.43 -3.50 6.63
CA ILE A 28 9.82 -2.18 6.41
C ILE A 28 10.80 -1.08 6.87
N PRO A 29 10.85 0.08 6.19
CA PRO A 29 11.63 1.20 6.70
C PRO A 29 11.31 1.52 8.16
N ALA A 30 12.34 1.78 8.97
CA ALA A 30 12.17 1.95 10.42
C ALA A 30 11.17 3.04 10.79
N ASP A 31 11.20 4.17 10.06
CA ASP A 31 10.31 5.30 10.32
C ASP A 31 8.84 5.00 9.99
N TRP A 32 8.58 3.94 9.23
CA TRP A 32 7.22 3.55 8.83
C TRP A 32 6.59 2.52 9.77
N ARG A 33 7.36 2.04 10.74
CA ARG A 33 6.86 1.02 11.68
C ARG A 33 5.90 1.66 12.69
N PRO A 34 4.71 1.06 12.89
CA PRO A 34 3.84 1.49 13.96
C PRO A 34 4.48 1.16 15.31
N LYS A 35 4.12 1.90 16.37
CA LYS A 35 4.57 1.61 17.73
C LYS A 35 4.08 0.25 18.20
N ASP A 36 2.85 -0.10 17.82
CA ASP A 36 2.26 -1.41 18.08
C ASP A 36 2.44 -2.29 16.86
N LEU A 37 3.36 -3.25 16.94
CA LEU A 37 3.67 -4.17 15.84
C LEU A 37 2.53 -5.14 15.51
N SER A 38 1.52 -5.27 16.38
CA SER A 38 0.35 -6.12 16.13
C SER A 38 -0.64 -5.48 15.15
N VAL A 39 -0.46 -4.22 14.81
CA VAL A 39 -1.31 -3.50 13.86
C VAL A 39 -1.26 -4.19 12.49
N ALA A 40 -2.43 -4.48 11.94
CA ALA A 40 -2.54 -5.09 10.61
C ALA A 40 -2.72 -4.00 9.55
N PHE A 41 -1.79 -3.94 8.60
CA PHE A 41 -1.96 -3.19 7.37
C PHE A 41 -2.79 -4.02 6.39
N MET A 42 -3.38 -3.38 5.42
CA MET A 42 -4.01 -4.07 4.30
C MET A 42 -3.16 -3.89 3.05
N VAL A 43 -2.84 -5.00 2.39
CA VAL A 43 -2.11 -4.98 1.12
C VAL A 43 -3.01 -5.46 -0.01
N LEU A 44 -2.94 -4.79 -1.15
CA LEU A 44 -3.66 -5.21 -2.36
C LEU A 44 -2.84 -4.93 -3.62
N ALA A 45 -3.02 -5.79 -4.63
CA ALA A 45 -2.42 -5.56 -5.94
C ALA A 45 -3.18 -4.44 -6.64
N TRP A 46 -2.47 -3.43 -7.12
CA TRP A 46 -3.08 -2.21 -7.66
C TRP A 46 -2.33 -1.72 -8.90
N PRO A 47 -2.91 -0.98 -9.85
CA PRO A 47 -4.35 -0.76 -10.00
C PRO A 47 -5.14 -2.05 -10.28
N ILE A 48 -6.45 -2.00 -10.04
CA ILE A 48 -7.34 -3.13 -10.37
C ILE A 48 -7.15 -3.49 -11.84
N GLY A 49 -6.92 -4.77 -12.11
CA GLY A 49 -6.68 -5.30 -13.45
C GLY A 49 -5.22 -5.20 -13.91
N ALA A 50 -4.61 -4.03 -13.85
CA ALA A 50 -3.23 -3.84 -14.31
C ALA A 50 -2.18 -4.48 -13.38
N LYS A 51 -2.39 -4.40 -12.06
CA LYS A 51 -1.53 -5.01 -11.04
C LYS A 51 -0.06 -4.64 -11.21
N GLU A 52 0.23 -3.35 -11.04
CA GLU A 52 1.59 -2.83 -11.24
C GLU A 52 2.43 -2.88 -9.97
N TYR A 53 1.80 -2.71 -8.81
CA TYR A 53 2.46 -2.67 -7.51
C TYR A 53 1.53 -3.15 -6.40
N LEU A 54 2.08 -3.34 -5.22
CA LEU A 54 1.29 -3.59 -4.01
C LEU A 54 1.02 -2.25 -3.32
N LEU A 55 -0.25 -1.96 -3.09
CA LEU A 55 -0.68 -0.80 -2.31
C LEU A 55 -0.89 -1.24 -0.88
N VAL A 56 -0.24 -0.56 0.07
CA VAL A 56 -0.32 -0.89 1.50
C VAL A 56 -0.95 0.26 2.26
N LEU A 57 -2.04 -0.03 2.96
CA LEU A 57 -2.82 0.97 3.68
C LEU A 57 -2.84 0.64 5.17
N PRO A 58 -2.59 1.65 6.03
CA PRO A 58 -2.84 1.50 7.46
C PRO A 58 -4.31 1.17 7.74
N PRO A 59 -4.63 0.57 8.91
CA PRO A 59 -6.01 0.19 9.24
C PRO A 59 -7.00 1.33 9.14
N GLU A 60 -6.64 2.50 9.60
CA GLU A 60 -7.51 3.68 9.60
C GLU A 60 -7.84 4.13 8.17
N THR A 61 -6.83 4.16 7.31
CA THR A 61 -6.99 4.53 5.90
C THR A 61 -7.87 3.51 5.18
N TRP A 62 -7.63 2.23 5.41
CA TRP A 62 -8.43 1.15 4.85
C TRP A 62 -9.89 1.23 5.30
N ARG A 63 -10.11 1.43 6.60
CA ARG A 63 -11.45 1.54 7.18
C ARG A 63 -12.23 2.71 6.58
N ALA A 64 -11.58 3.87 6.41
CA ALA A 64 -12.22 5.04 5.82
C ALA A 64 -12.65 4.76 4.36
N ARG A 65 -11.84 4.04 3.61
CA ARG A 65 -12.20 3.63 2.23
C ARG A 65 -13.37 2.67 2.20
N LEU A 66 -13.39 1.70 3.12
CA LEU A 66 -14.50 0.75 3.22
C LEU A 66 -15.81 1.44 3.59
N GLU A 67 -15.79 2.41 4.48
CA GLU A 67 -16.99 3.15 4.87
C GLU A 67 -17.60 3.93 3.71
N LYS A 68 -16.76 4.53 2.87
CA LYS A 68 -17.25 5.18 1.63
C LYS A 68 -17.92 4.18 0.69
N MET A 69 -17.39 2.98 0.59
CA MET A 69 -17.97 1.92 -0.24
C MET A 69 -19.28 1.42 0.32
N LYS A 70 -19.38 1.24 1.64
CA LYS A 70 -20.61 0.78 2.34
C LYS A 70 -21.75 1.79 2.28
N GLY A 71 -21.45 3.06 2.07
CA GLY A 71 -22.46 4.09 1.87
C GLY A 71 -23.27 3.91 0.59
N ASN A 72 -22.85 3.01 -0.31
CA ASN A 72 -23.59 2.66 -1.51
C ASN A 72 -24.52 1.47 -1.23
N SER A 73 -25.56 1.34 -2.03
CA SER A 73 -26.58 0.34 -1.81
C SER A 73 -26.04 -1.10 -1.89
N LEU A 74 -26.39 -1.93 -0.89
CA LEU A 74 -26.14 -3.37 -0.93
C LEU A 74 -26.80 -4.06 -2.12
N MET A 75 -27.81 -3.42 -2.70
CA MET A 75 -28.53 -3.93 -3.87
C MET A 75 -27.81 -3.64 -5.19
N ASP A 76 -26.76 -2.81 -5.17
CA ASP A 76 -26.00 -2.51 -6.37
C ASP A 76 -25.01 -3.65 -6.67
N THR A 77 -25.25 -4.37 -7.75
CA THR A 77 -24.42 -5.50 -8.17
C THR A 77 -23.00 -5.07 -8.53
N ARG A 78 -22.79 -3.81 -8.93
CA ARG A 78 -21.45 -3.28 -9.22
C ARG A 78 -20.62 -3.15 -7.95
N VAL A 79 -21.26 -2.77 -6.83
CA VAL A 79 -20.59 -2.71 -5.52
C VAL A 79 -20.15 -4.11 -5.09
N ALA A 80 -21.00 -5.12 -5.26
CA ALA A 80 -20.68 -6.51 -4.97
C ALA A 80 -19.46 -6.99 -5.79
N THR A 81 -19.39 -6.60 -7.06
CA THR A 81 -18.26 -6.91 -7.93
C THR A 81 -16.97 -6.26 -7.43
N LEU A 82 -17.03 -4.97 -7.04
CA LEU A 82 -15.89 -4.27 -6.48
C LEU A 82 -15.41 -4.93 -5.18
N GLU A 83 -16.33 -5.25 -4.27
CA GLU A 83 -15.99 -5.96 -3.02
C GLU A 83 -15.28 -7.28 -3.30
N ARG A 84 -15.78 -8.05 -4.26
CA ARG A 84 -15.19 -9.34 -4.63
C ARG A 84 -13.77 -9.17 -5.18
N VAL A 85 -13.55 -8.21 -6.05
CA VAL A 85 -12.22 -7.95 -6.62
C VAL A 85 -11.26 -7.46 -5.54
N LEU A 86 -11.68 -6.54 -4.68
CA LEU A 86 -10.85 -6.06 -3.57
C LEU A 86 -10.55 -7.19 -2.59
N GLY A 87 -11.57 -7.94 -2.18
CA GLY A 87 -11.40 -9.02 -1.21
C GLY A 87 -10.51 -10.15 -1.71
N SER A 88 -10.63 -10.51 -3.00
CA SER A 88 -9.84 -11.61 -3.56
C SER A 88 -8.39 -11.21 -3.89
N ASN A 89 -8.08 -9.93 -3.96
CA ASN A 89 -6.73 -9.43 -4.28
C ASN A 89 -6.11 -8.63 -3.13
N SER A 90 -6.57 -8.85 -1.91
CA SER A 90 -6.05 -8.20 -0.72
C SER A 90 -5.74 -9.21 0.37
N ALA A 91 -4.92 -8.80 1.33
CA ALA A 91 -4.59 -9.60 2.50
C ALA A 91 -4.16 -8.67 3.64
N PRO A 92 -4.39 -9.05 4.91
CA PRO A 92 -3.81 -8.34 6.02
C PRO A 92 -2.30 -8.64 6.10
N LEU A 93 -1.53 -7.62 6.45
CA LEU A 93 -0.09 -7.75 6.72
C LEU A 93 0.20 -7.30 8.14
N THR A 94 0.84 -8.16 8.92
CA THR A 94 1.36 -7.82 10.24
C THR A 94 2.88 -7.89 10.22
N LEU A 95 3.51 -7.07 11.06
CA LEU A 95 4.95 -7.09 11.24
C LEU A 95 5.34 -8.20 12.21
N ASP A 96 6.44 -8.87 11.95
CA ASP A 96 7.06 -9.76 12.93
C ASP A 96 7.82 -8.94 14.00
N GLY A 97 8.40 -9.62 14.99
CA GLY A 97 9.08 -8.96 16.11
C GLY A 97 10.30 -8.13 15.74
N VAL A 98 10.82 -8.25 14.51
CA VAL A 98 11.96 -7.49 14.01
C VAL A 98 11.56 -6.45 12.95
N GLY A 99 10.29 -6.32 12.65
CA GLY A 99 9.78 -5.31 11.73
C GLY A 99 9.76 -5.72 10.27
N ARG A 100 9.50 -7.00 9.98
CA ARG A 100 9.36 -7.50 8.62
C ARG A 100 7.92 -7.86 8.30
N PHE A 101 7.50 -7.58 7.06
CA PHE A 101 6.28 -8.15 6.49
C PHE A 101 6.60 -9.45 5.78
N ARG A 102 5.65 -10.37 5.83
CA ARG A 102 5.65 -11.52 4.92
C ARG A 102 4.67 -11.24 3.80
N LEU A 103 5.17 -11.03 2.60
CA LEU A 103 4.32 -10.73 1.44
C LEU A 103 3.57 -11.98 1.00
N PRO A 104 2.25 -11.89 0.78
CA PRO A 104 1.51 -13.01 0.19
C PRO A 104 2.09 -13.38 -1.17
N ASP A 105 2.37 -14.66 -1.36
CA ASP A 105 3.08 -15.16 -2.53
C ASP A 105 2.39 -14.79 -3.84
N HIS A 106 1.09 -15.02 -3.92
CA HIS A 106 0.31 -14.72 -5.12
C HIS A 106 0.23 -13.22 -5.43
N LEU A 107 0.20 -12.37 -4.42
CA LEU A 107 0.21 -10.91 -4.62
C LEU A 107 1.58 -10.44 -5.09
N ALA A 108 2.65 -10.88 -4.45
CA ALA A 108 4.01 -10.54 -4.85
C ALA A 108 4.30 -10.95 -6.30
N LYS A 109 3.91 -12.16 -6.67
CA LYS A 109 4.05 -12.66 -8.04
C LYS A 109 3.26 -11.83 -9.05
N SER A 110 2.04 -11.44 -8.70
CA SER A 110 1.17 -10.68 -9.61
C SER A 110 1.76 -9.33 -10.02
N VAL A 111 2.63 -8.76 -9.20
CA VAL A 111 3.27 -7.46 -9.47
C VAL A 111 4.78 -7.59 -9.76
N GLY A 112 5.28 -8.82 -9.89
CA GLY A 112 6.65 -9.09 -10.29
C GLY A 112 7.71 -8.91 -9.21
N ILE A 113 7.35 -8.89 -7.95
CA ILE A 113 8.30 -8.78 -6.84
C ILE A 113 8.93 -10.15 -6.56
N GLU A 114 10.25 -10.24 -6.67
CA GLU A 114 10.98 -11.48 -6.44
C GLU A 114 12.00 -11.34 -5.31
N LYS A 115 13.20 -10.84 -5.60
CA LYS A 115 14.33 -10.78 -4.66
C LYS A 115 14.52 -9.42 -4.01
N LYS A 116 13.98 -8.37 -4.60
CA LYS A 116 14.07 -7.00 -4.09
C LYS A 116 12.71 -6.31 -4.17
N ALA A 117 12.43 -5.48 -3.19
CA ALA A 117 11.21 -4.70 -3.12
C ALA A 117 11.56 -3.22 -2.97
N GLN A 118 10.95 -2.39 -3.79
CA GLN A 118 11.09 -0.94 -3.76
C GLN A 118 9.91 -0.36 -2.97
N PHE A 119 10.20 0.23 -1.81
CA PHE A 119 9.21 0.91 -1.00
C PHE A 119 9.10 2.37 -1.44
N VAL A 120 7.89 2.84 -1.66
CA VAL A 120 7.62 4.20 -2.11
C VAL A 120 6.56 4.82 -1.22
N GLY A 121 6.92 5.87 -0.48
CA GLY A 121 5.98 6.61 0.36
C GLY A 121 4.95 7.34 -0.50
N ARG A 122 3.70 7.29 -0.08
CA ARG A 122 2.60 7.93 -0.80
C ARG A 122 1.68 8.66 0.16
N VAL A 123 2.29 9.43 1.04
CA VAL A 123 1.69 10.29 2.07
C VAL A 123 1.00 9.49 3.17
N ASP A 124 -0.24 9.09 3.02
CA ASP A 124 -1.02 8.34 4.02
C ASP A 124 -1.05 6.82 3.79
N LYS A 125 -0.30 6.36 2.81
CA LYS A 125 -0.15 4.95 2.43
C LYS A 125 1.21 4.77 1.77
N PHE A 126 1.56 3.56 1.40
CA PHE A 126 2.79 3.33 0.64
C PHE A 126 2.61 2.22 -0.40
N GLU A 127 3.56 2.15 -1.29
CA GLU A 127 3.58 1.19 -2.39
C GLU A 127 4.81 0.31 -2.27
N ILE A 128 4.69 -0.94 -2.71
CA ILE A 128 5.81 -1.86 -2.84
C ILE A 128 5.87 -2.32 -4.29
N TRP A 129 7.00 -2.05 -4.94
CA TRP A 129 7.22 -2.29 -6.35
C TRP A 129 8.36 -3.28 -6.59
N ASP A 130 8.30 -3.96 -7.72
CA ASP A 130 9.52 -4.46 -8.34
C ASP A 130 10.39 -3.25 -8.75
N PRO A 131 11.69 -3.21 -8.38
CA PRO A 131 12.52 -2.01 -8.64
C PRO A 131 12.59 -1.62 -10.12
N LYS A 132 12.61 -2.57 -11.04
CA LYS A 132 12.66 -2.28 -12.47
C LYS A 132 11.37 -1.67 -13.00
N ARG A 133 10.22 -2.15 -12.50
CA ARG A 133 8.92 -1.57 -12.85
C ARG A 133 8.78 -0.16 -12.31
N TYR A 134 9.24 0.07 -11.09
CA TYR A 134 9.22 1.41 -10.50
C TYR A 134 10.07 2.40 -11.27
N GLU A 135 11.26 2.01 -11.70
CA GLU A 135 12.15 2.85 -12.50
C GLU A 135 11.47 3.33 -13.78
N LYS A 136 10.74 2.46 -14.46
CA LYS A 136 9.96 2.83 -15.65
C LYS A 136 8.81 3.78 -15.34
N ALA A 137 8.09 3.52 -14.26
CA ALA A 137 6.98 4.39 -13.84
C ALA A 137 7.48 5.77 -13.43
N GLN A 138 8.58 5.84 -12.67
CA GLN A 138 9.17 7.07 -12.19
C GLN A 138 9.57 8.02 -13.34
N ALA A 139 10.04 7.48 -14.45
CA ALA A 139 10.43 8.27 -15.62
C ALA A 139 9.29 9.14 -16.17
N GLN A 140 8.03 8.75 -15.95
CA GLN A 140 6.86 9.47 -16.41
C GLN A 140 6.16 10.26 -15.30
N ASP A 141 6.36 9.88 -14.06
CA ASP A 141 5.62 10.42 -12.90
C ASP A 141 5.84 11.92 -12.72
N GLU A 142 7.06 12.41 -12.86
CA GLU A 142 7.36 13.83 -12.64
C GLU A 142 6.64 14.73 -13.63
N ALA A 143 6.55 14.34 -14.90
CA ALA A 143 5.86 15.11 -15.91
C ALA A 143 4.36 15.21 -15.62
N VAL A 144 3.74 14.10 -15.24
CA VAL A 144 2.33 14.04 -14.86
C VAL A 144 2.10 14.85 -13.58
N ALA A 145 2.97 14.67 -12.59
CA ALA A 145 2.88 15.39 -11.31
C ALA A 145 2.96 16.91 -11.50
N LEU A 146 3.84 17.39 -12.38
CA LEU A 146 3.95 18.81 -12.68
C LEU A 146 2.64 19.37 -13.24
N GLN A 147 2.02 18.68 -14.20
CA GLN A 147 0.75 19.09 -14.76
C GLN A 147 -0.36 19.18 -13.71
N VAL A 148 -0.45 18.16 -12.86
CA VAL A 148 -1.46 18.10 -11.79
C VAL A 148 -1.20 19.19 -10.75
N ALA A 149 0.05 19.40 -10.36
CA ALA A 149 0.42 20.43 -9.39
C ALA A 149 0.05 21.84 -9.88
N MET A 150 0.26 22.11 -11.16
CA MET A 150 -0.11 23.40 -11.75
C MET A 150 -1.61 23.64 -11.76
N GLN A 151 -2.42 22.58 -11.78
CA GLN A 151 -3.87 22.68 -11.73
C GLN A 151 -4.41 22.78 -10.29
N LEU A 152 -3.74 22.14 -9.32
CA LEU A 152 -4.24 21.99 -7.95
C LEU A 152 -3.56 22.94 -6.96
N LEU A 153 -2.36 23.38 -7.24
CA LEU A 153 -1.59 24.29 -6.39
C LEU A 153 -1.45 25.65 -7.05
#